data_dacc9d3bff17efe6b0cd6465e6c7a425
#
_entry.id   dacc9d3bff17efe6b0cd6465e6c7a425
#
_cell.length_a   1.000
_cell.length_b   1.000
_cell.length_c   1.000
_cell.angle_alpha   90.00
_cell.angle_beta   90.00
_cell.angle_gamma   90.00
#
_symmetry.space_group_name_H-M   'P 1'
#
loop_
_entity.id
_entity.type
_entity.pdbx_description
1 polymer ?
#
loop_
_entity_poly.entity_id
_entity_poly.type
_entity_poly.pdbx_seq_one_letter_code
_entity_poly.pdbx_strand_id
1 'polypeptide(L)'
;MEVERLNLINARSLAEARGMELSCSESRELGTSGVQVSLSGGMQEIAVAGVAPEGSPGRLTRIGGFHVDVAPRDTLIILTNNDVPGVIGRVGTLLGDAGVNIAEYHQARLAQGGEALAAISVDGMVGAGVRENLLKLPDISSATVVHFRGA
;
A
#
# COMPACT_ATOMS: atom_id res chain seq x y z
N MET A 1 18.70 -11.07 23.09
CA MET A 1 18.03 -9.76 23.08
C MET A 1 16.61 -10.03 22.56
N GLU A 2 15.65 -10.15 23.48
CA GLU A 2 14.25 -10.39 23.11
C GLU A 2 13.76 -9.19 22.29
N VAL A 3 13.30 -9.46 21.08
CA VAL A 3 12.59 -8.46 20.29
C VAL A 3 11.23 -8.28 20.98
N GLU A 4 11.08 -7.22 21.75
CA GLU A 4 9.78 -6.86 22.33
C GLU A 4 8.75 -6.84 21.21
N ARG A 5 7.74 -7.71 21.32
CA ARG A 5 6.66 -7.76 20.33
C ARG A 5 5.87 -6.46 20.40
N LEU A 6 5.83 -5.75 19.28
CA LEU A 6 5.03 -4.54 19.13
C LEU A 6 3.56 -4.85 19.43
N ASN A 7 2.94 -4.03 20.31
CA ASN A 7 1.53 -4.11 20.65
C ASN A 7 0.98 -2.70 20.96
N LEU A 8 -0.32 -2.59 21.19
CA LEU A 8 -1.00 -1.30 21.42
C LEU A 8 -0.52 -0.55 22.68
N ILE A 9 0.08 -1.25 23.64
CA ILE A 9 0.55 -0.64 24.89
C ILE A 9 1.96 -0.06 24.73
N ASN A 10 2.85 -0.77 24.05
CA ASN A 10 4.27 -0.40 23.95
C ASN A 10 4.66 0.31 22.64
N ALA A 11 3.75 0.38 21.66
CA ALA A 11 4.04 0.93 20.34
C ALA A 11 4.58 2.36 20.40
N ARG A 12 3.97 3.21 21.23
CA ARG A 12 4.39 4.60 21.38
C ARG A 12 5.79 4.71 21.99
N SER A 13 6.01 4.04 23.11
CA SER A 13 7.32 4.06 23.80
C SER A 13 8.44 3.49 22.93
N LEU A 14 8.16 2.44 22.15
CA LEU A 14 9.13 1.88 21.21
C LEU A 14 9.45 2.80 20.05
N ALA A 15 8.47 3.53 19.54
CA ALA A 15 8.68 4.52 18.48
C ALA A 15 9.53 5.71 19.00
N GLU A 16 9.18 6.25 20.17
CA GLU A 16 9.94 7.33 20.83
C GLU A 16 11.38 6.90 21.13
N ALA A 17 11.59 5.67 21.62
CA ALA A 17 12.93 5.10 21.86
C ALA A 17 13.76 4.94 20.57
N ARG A 18 13.12 4.90 19.42
CA ARG A 18 13.75 4.87 18.08
C ARG A 18 13.88 6.26 17.45
N GLY A 19 13.62 7.31 18.21
CA GLY A 19 13.73 8.70 17.75
C GLY A 19 12.58 9.15 16.85
N MET A 20 11.44 8.45 16.85
CA MET A 20 10.24 8.88 16.16
C MET A 20 9.40 9.79 17.05
N GLU A 21 9.00 10.94 16.53
CA GLU A 21 8.01 11.81 17.17
C GLU A 21 6.61 11.39 16.69
N LEU A 22 5.70 11.17 17.62
CA LEU A 22 4.34 10.75 17.35
C LEU A 22 3.36 11.87 17.71
N SER A 23 2.61 12.35 16.73
CA SER A 23 1.49 13.23 16.92
C SER A 23 0.20 12.54 16.50
N CYS A 24 -0.89 12.80 17.21
CA CYS A 24 -2.22 12.30 16.88
C CYS A 24 -3.18 13.49 16.92
N SER A 25 -3.97 13.63 15.88
CA SER A 25 -4.99 14.68 15.78
C SER A 25 -6.25 14.12 15.16
N GLU A 26 -7.39 14.71 15.51
CA GLU A 26 -8.67 14.41 14.86
C GLU A 26 -8.87 15.32 13.65
N SER A 27 -9.31 14.76 12.54
CA SER A 27 -9.65 15.52 11.33
C SER A 27 -11.05 15.18 10.87
N ARG A 28 -11.81 16.21 10.51
CA ARG A 28 -13.15 16.05 9.94
C ARG A 28 -13.13 15.69 8.45
N GLU A 29 -12.01 15.87 7.78
CA GLU A 29 -11.84 15.58 6.36
C GLU A 29 -11.91 14.08 6.04
N LEU A 30 -11.52 13.23 6.99
CA LEU A 30 -11.56 11.77 6.85
C LEU A 30 -12.89 11.14 7.21
N GLY A 31 -13.85 11.95 7.69
CA GLY A 31 -15.12 11.43 8.23
C GLY A 31 -14.92 10.70 9.56
N THR A 32 -16.00 10.08 10.05
CA THR A 32 -16.03 9.43 11.38
C THR A 32 -15.30 8.09 11.44
N SER A 33 -15.01 7.48 10.30
CA SER A 33 -14.43 6.12 10.21
C SER A 33 -13.10 6.09 9.44
N GLY A 34 -12.49 7.25 9.21
CA GLY A 34 -11.25 7.39 8.46
C GLY A 34 -10.03 7.48 9.37
N VAL A 35 -8.92 6.91 8.90
CA VAL A 35 -7.59 7.02 9.53
C VAL A 35 -6.58 7.39 8.45
N GLN A 36 -5.71 8.33 8.77
CA GLN A 36 -4.52 8.62 7.98
C GLN A 36 -3.28 8.44 8.84
N VAL A 37 -2.28 7.76 8.30
CA VAL A 37 -0.96 7.64 8.90
C VAL A 37 0.04 8.30 7.96
N SER A 38 0.82 9.24 8.47
CA SER A 38 1.90 9.88 7.73
C SER A 38 3.23 9.58 8.44
N LEU A 39 4.23 9.27 7.66
CA LEU A 39 5.60 9.09 8.12
C LEU A 39 6.50 10.05 7.35
N SER A 40 7.17 10.94 8.07
CA SER A 40 8.11 11.89 7.49
C SER A 40 9.52 11.69 8.06
N GLY A 41 10.53 11.83 7.21
CA GLY A 41 11.92 11.73 7.60
C GLY A 41 12.84 12.27 6.52
N GLY A 42 13.75 13.17 6.88
CA GLY A 42 14.58 13.88 5.90
C GLY A 42 13.72 14.70 4.92
N MET A 43 13.88 14.44 3.62
CA MET A 43 13.09 15.09 2.56
C MET A 43 11.96 14.20 2.01
N GLN A 44 11.66 13.08 2.69
CA GLN A 44 10.64 12.13 2.25
C GLN A 44 9.45 12.14 3.20
N GLU A 45 8.27 12.11 2.63
CA GLU A 45 7.02 11.90 3.34
C GLU A 45 6.20 10.85 2.61
N ILE A 46 5.64 9.92 3.38
CA ILE A 46 4.68 8.94 2.90
C ILE A 46 3.42 9.07 3.74
N ALA A 47 2.27 9.12 3.10
CA ALA A 47 0.98 9.13 3.77
C ALA A 47 0.09 8.02 3.20
N VAL A 48 -0.61 7.31 4.08
CA VAL A 48 -1.60 6.30 3.71
C VAL A 48 -2.88 6.59 4.47
N ALA A 49 -4.00 6.61 3.78
CA ALA A 49 -5.30 6.79 4.40
C ALA A 49 -6.26 5.66 4.02
N GLY A 50 -7.18 5.39 4.92
CA GLY A 50 -8.23 4.41 4.71
C GLY A 50 -9.47 4.72 5.52
N VAL A 51 -10.54 4.03 5.20
CA VAL A 51 -11.84 4.11 5.90
C VAL A 51 -12.30 2.72 6.25
N ALA A 52 -12.98 2.60 7.37
CA ALA A 52 -13.62 1.36 7.82
C ALA A 52 -15.05 1.67 8.27
N PRO A 53 -16.00 1.85 7.34
CA PRO A 53 -17.39 2.09 7.68
C PRO A 53 -17.96 0.93 8.50
N GLU A 54 -18.85 1.23 9.45
CA GLU A 54 -19.49 0.21 10.27
C GLU A 54 -20.20 -0.84 9.40
N GLY A 55 -19.93 -2.12 9.68
CA GLY A 55 -20.50 -3.24 8.94
C GLY A 55 -19.92 -3.47 7.53
N SER A 56 -18.89 -2.75 7.15
CA SER A 56 -18.22 -2.89 5.85
C SER A 56 -16.73 -3.18 6.00
N PRO A 57 -16.10 -3.92 5.08
CA PRO A 57 -14.66 -4.11 5.10
C PRO A 57 -13.93 -2.78 4.91
N GLY A 58 -12.78 -2.64 5.57
CA GLY A 58 -11.92 -1.47 5.41
C GLY A 58 -11.42 -1.31 3.98
N ARG A 59 -11.21 -0.07 3.55
CA ARG A 59 -10.68 0.28 2.23
C ARG A 59 -9.55 1.28 2.38
N LEU A 60 -8.47 1.10 1.65
CA LEU A 60 -7.47 2.14 1.45
C LEU A 60 -8.01 3.13 0.42
N THR A 61 -7.94 4.41 0.78
CA THR A 61 -8.46 5.51 -0.06
C THR A 61 -7.37 6.43 -0.59
N ARG A 62 -6.16 6.35 0.01
CA ARG A 62 -5.02 7.16 -0.39
C ARG A 62 -3.70 6.43 -0.12
N ILE A 63 -2.78 6.52 -1.08
CA ILE A 63 -1.38 6.10 -0.93
C ILE A 63 -0.52 7.23 -1.53
N GLY A 64 0.26 7.92 -0.68
CA GLY A 64 0.98 9.12 -1.10
C GLY A 64 0.04 10.19 -1.65
N GLY A 65 0.34 10.70 -2.84
CA GLY A 65 -0.52 11.64 -3.58
C GLY A 65 -1.68 11.02 -4.34
N PHE A 66 -1.77 9.67 -4.41
CA PHE A 66 -2.72 8.97 -5.26
C PHE A 66 -3.98 8.59 -4.50
N HIS A 67 -5.14 8.85 -5.10
CA HIS A 67 -6.42 8.32 -4.63
C HIS A 67 -6.61 6.91 -5.14
N VAL A 68 -6.87 5.99 -4.22
CA VAL A 68 -7.08 4.56 -4.50
C VAL A 68 -8.40 4.10 -3.88
N ASP A 69 -8.85 2.93 -4.29
CA ASP A 69 -9.96 2.23 -3.66
C ASP A 69 -9.68 0.72 -3.72
N VAL A 70 -9.05 0.19 -2.68
CA VAL A 70 -8.61 -1.20 -2.64
C VAL A 70 -8.73 -1.78 -1.23
N ALA A 71 -9.10 -3.05 -1.14
CA ALA A 71 -9.19 -3.74 0.14
C ALA A 71 -7.79 -4.12 0.67
N PRO A 72 -7.43 -3.76 1.92
CA PRO A 72 -6.17 -4.17 2.56
C PRO A 72 -6.30 -5.57 3.15
N ARG A 73 -6.35 -6.60 2.28
CA ARG A 73 -6.47 -8.01 2.71
C ARG A 73 -5.48 -8.89 1.97
N ASP A 74 -5.15 -10.03 2.58
CA ASP A 74 -4.20 -11.02 2.06
C ASP A 74 -2.86 -10.36 1.65
N THR A 75 -2.65 -10.13 0.38
CA THR A 75 -1.47 -9.46 -0.14
C THR A 75 -1.86 -8.28 -1.01
N LEU A 76 -1.25 -7.13 -0.74
CA LEU A 76 -1.35 -5.92 -1.56
C LEU A 76 -0.01 -5.66 -2.25
N ILE A 77 -0.05 -5.57 -3.57
CA ILE A 77 1.09 -5.16 -4.39
C ILE A 77 0.86 -3.70 -4.78
N ILE A 78 1.83 -2.85 -4.48
CA ILE A 78 1.81 -1.43 -4.83
C ILE A 78 2.93 -1.18 -5.83
N LEU A 79 2.58 -0.69 -7.02
CA LEU A 79 3.53 -0.36 -8.08
C LEU A 79 3.44 1.13 -8.38
N THR A 80 4.57 1.77 -8.66
CA THR A 80 4.60 3.02 -9.41
C THR A 80 5.11 2.75 -10.81
N ASN A 81 4.47 3.36 -11.79
CA ASN A 81 4.76 3.11 -13.21
C ASN A 81 4.50 4.35 -14.07
N ASN A 82 5.09 4.38 -15.25
CA ASN A 82 4.69 5.32 -16.28
C ASN A 82 3.29 4.97 -16.80
N ASP A 83 2.42 5.99 -16.98
CA ASP A 83 1.06 5.79 -17.50
C ASP A 83 1.09 5.62 -19.04
N VAL A 84 1.51 4.44 -19.48
CA VAL A 84 1.61 4.09 -20.91
C VAL A 84 0.82 2.81 -21.22
N PRO A 85 0.34 2.65 -22.46
CA PRO A 85 -0.39 1.47 -22.87
C PRO A 85 0.40 0.17 -22.66
N GLY A 86 -0.30 -0.89 -22.23
CA GLY A 86 0.24 -2.23 -22.06
C GLY A 86 0.84 -2.53 -20.69
N VAL A 87 1.06 -1.56 -19.80
CA VAL A 87 1.60 -1.80 -18.45
C VAL A 87 0.73 -2.77 -17.66
N ILE A 88 -0.57 -2.51 -17.61
CA ILE A 88 -1.55 -3.37 -16.89
C ILE A 88 -1.51 -4.80 -17.45
N GLY A 89 -1.44 -4.95 -18.76
CA GLY A 89 -1.37 -6.27 -19.41
C GLY A 89 -0.09 -7.03 -19.04
N ARG A 90 1.06 -6.38 -19.06
CA ARG A 90 2.34 -7.00 -18.67
C ARG A 90 2.36 -7.43 -17.21
N VAL A 91 1.85 -6.57 -16.31
CA VAL A 91 1.73 -6.88 -14.89
C VAL A 91 0.78 -8.06 -14.68
N GLY A 92 -0.40 -8.02 -15.31
CA GLY A 92 -1.39 -9.11 -15.21
C GLY A 92 -0.86 -10.45 -15.73
N THR A 93 -0.16 -10.45 -16.87
CA THR A 93 0.47 -11.67 -17.42
C THR A 93 1.53 -12.21 -16.47
N LEU A 94 2.43 -11.35 -15.95
CA LEU A 94 3.46 -11.79 -15.02
C LEU A 94 2.87 -12.41 -13.75
N LEU A 95 1.84 -11.80 -13.18
CA LEU A 95 1.16 -12.33 -11.99
C LEU A 95 0.46 -13.65 -12.29
N GLY A 96 -0.23 -13.76 -13.44
CA GLY A 96 -0.86 -14.98 -13.88
C GLY A 96 0.13 -16.12 -14.11
N ASP A 97 1.27 -15.86 -14.76
CA ASP A 97 2.36 -16.83 -14.98
C ASP A 97 2.99 -17.29 -13.65
N ALA A 98 2.98 -16.43 -12.65
CA ALA A 98 3.41 -16.75 -11.28
C ALA A 98 2.35 -17.49 -10.46
N GLY A 99 1.18 -17.80 -11.03
CA GLY A 99 0.06 -18.46 -10.35
C GLY A 99 -0.66 -17.56 -9.34
N VAL A 100 -0.52 -16.25 -9.46
CA VAL A 100 -1.12 -15.27 -8.55
C VAL A 100 -2.45 -14.80 -9.11
N ASN A 101 -3.52 -14.99 -8.35
CA ASN A 101 -4.85 -14.52 -8.71
C ASN A 101 -5.07 -13.08 -8.24
N ILE A 102 -5.45 -12.20 -9.17
CA ILE A 102 -5.76 -10.80 -8.88
C ILE A 102 -7.22 -10.71 -8.43
N ALA A 103 -7.44 -10.23 -7.21
CA ALA A 103 -8.77 -9.96 -6.67
C ALA A 103 -9.27 -8.57 -7.05
N GLU A 104 -8.42 -7.55 -6.92
CA GLU A 104 -8.73 -6.17 -7.30
C GLU A 104 -7.49 -5.52 -7.95
N TYR A 105 -7.73 -4.72 -8.99
CA TYR A 105 -6.68 -3.91 -9.63
C TYR A 105 -7.18 -2.47 -9.73
N HIS A 106 -6.57 -1.57 -8.97
CA HIS A 106 -6.89 -0.16 -9.03
C HIS A 106 -5.69 0.63 -9.54
N GLN A 107 -5.86 1.36 -10.63
CA GLN A 107 -4.84 2.29 -11.14
C GLN A 107 -5.27 3.71 -10.92
N ALA A 108 -4.46 4.46 -10.20
CA ALA A 108 -4.59 5.89 -9.99
C ALA A 108 -3.50 6.63 -10.77
N ARG A 109 -3.84 7.82 -11.27
CA ARG A 109 -2.92 8.71 -11.97
C ARG A 109 -3.09 10.14 -11.47
N LEU A 110 -2.01 10.89 -11.41
CA LEU A 110 -2.06 12.32 -11.11
C LEU A 110 -2.32 13.15 -12.36
N ALA A 111 -1.75 12.73 -13.49
CA ALA A 111 -1.93 13.36 -14.80
C ALA A 111 -1.82 12.29 -15.90
N GLN A 112 -2.45 12.54 -17.04
CA GLN A 112 -2.37 11.64 -18.20
C GLN A 112 -0.92 11.59 -18.73
N GLY A 113 -0.42 10.37 -18.95
CA GLY A 113 0.93 10.12 -19.45
C GLY A 113 2.05 10.37 -18.44
N GLY A 114 1.72 10.69 -17.19
CA GLY A 114 2.66 10.90 -16.10
C GLY A 114 2.90 9.65 -15.27
N GLU A 115 3.23 9.85 -14.00
CA GLU A 115 3.35 8.77 -13.03
C GLU A 115 1.96 8.26 -12.61
N ALA A 116 1.84 6.95 -12.57
CA ALA A 116 0.67 6.24 -12.07
C ALA A 116 1.05 5.32 -10.92
N LEU A 117 0.06 5.02 -10.07
CA LEU A 117 0.18 4.03 -9.01
C LEU A 117 -0.86 2.93 -9.26
N ALA A 118 -0.41 1.68 -9.29
CA ALA A 118 -1.27 0.52 -9.26
C ALA A 118 -1.30 -0.09 -7.85
N ALA A 119 -2.49 -0.21 -7.28
CA ALA A 119 -2.76 -0.95 -6.04
C ALA A 119 -3.50 -2.23 -6.41
N ILE A 120 -2.86 -3.38 -6.19
CA ILE A 120 -3.33 -4.68 -6.66
C ILE A 120 -3.50 -5.60 -5.46
N SER A 121 -4.75 -5.93 -5.13
CA SER A 121 -5.05 -6.95 -4.13
C SER A 121 -5.01 -8.32 -4.78
N VAL A 122 -4.29 -9.25 -4.20
CA VAL A 122 -4.14 -10.61 -4.71
C VAL A 122 -4.43 -11.64 -3.64
N ASP A 123 -4.90 -12.83 -4.05
CA ASP A 123 -5.24 -13.89 -3.13
C ASP A 123 -3.98 -14.56 -2.55
N GLY A 124 -3.98 -14.79 -1.24
CA GLY A 124 -2.94 -15.53 -0.55
C GLY A 124 -1.58 -14.84 -0.49
N MET A 125 -0.53 -15.65 -0.37
CA MET A 125 0.85 -15.18 -0.25
C MET A 125 1.54 -15.15 -1.61
N VAL A 126 2.27 -14.09 -1.88
CA VAL A 126 3.06 -13.93 -3.10
C VAL A 126 4.50 -14.37 -2.88
N GLY A 127 5.04 -15.17 -3.79
CA GLY A 127 6.42 -15.64 -3.73
C GLY A 127 7.45 -14.51 -3.82
N ALA A 128 8.59 -14.69 -3.14
CA ALA A 128 9.63 -13.66 -3.02
C ALA A 128 10.13 -13.11 -4.38
N GLY A 129 10.19 -13.95 -5.42
CA GLY A 129 10.67 -13.53 -6.76
C GLY A 129 9.70 -12.65 -7.54
N VAL A 130 8.43 -12.58 -7.16
CA VAL A 130 7.41 -11.80 -7.90
C VAL A 130 7.75 -10.32 -7.88
N ARG A 131 8.12 -9.76 -6.73
CA ARG A 131 8.53 -8.36 -6.62
C ARG A 131 9.70 -8.03 -7.55
N GLU A 132 10.72 -8.88 -7.55
CA GLU A 132 11.91 -8.69 -8.39
C GLU A 132 11.59 -8.77 -9.88
N ASN A 133 10.68 -9.66 -10.27
CA ASN A 133 10.23 -9.80 -11.65
C ASN A 133 9.37 -8.62 -12.09
N LEU A 134 8.52 -8.08 -11.22
CA LEU A 134 7.77 -6.85 -11.48
C LEU A 134 8.71 -5.67 -11.75
N LEU A 135 9.79 -5.52 -10.96
CA LEU A 135 10.78 -4.45 -11.15
C LEU A 135 11.59 -4.58 -12.46
N LYS A 136 11.61 -5.75 -13.10
CA LYS A 136 12.24 -5.95 -14.42
C LYS A 136 11.34 -5.57 -15.59
N LEU A 137 10.04 -5.38 -15.36
CA LEU A 137 9.14 -4.95 -16.40
C LEU A 137 9.47 -3.51 -16.83
N PRO A 138 9.42 -3.19 -18.13
CA PRO A 138 9.56 -1.83 -18.58
C PRO A 138 8.45 -0.95 -17.99
N ASP A 139 8.77 0.30 -17.74
CA ASP A 139 7.86 1.31 -17.19
C ASP A 139 7.47 1.14 -15.72
N ILE A 140 7.94 0.12 -14.99
CA ILE A 140 7.77 -0.01 -13.55
C ILE A 140 8.94 0.69 -12.83
N SER A 141 8.62 1.68 -12.01
CA SER A 141 9.61 2.46 -11.24
C SER A 141 9.83 1.89 -9.84
N SER A 142 8.79 1.38 -9.22
CA SER A 142 8.86 0.75 -7.90
C SER A 142 7.86 -0.38 -7.72
N ALA A 143 8.18 -1.31 -6.82
CA ALA A 143 7.28 -2.39 -6.42
C ALA A 143 7.42 -2.66 -4.93
N THR A 144 6.31 -2.64 -4.22
CA THR A 144 6.20 -3.00 -2.80
C THR A 144 5.15 -4.07 -2.63
N VAL A 145 5.47 -5.09 -1.84
CA VAL A 145 4.53 -6.17 -1.50
C VAL A 145 4.27 -6.11 0.00
N VAL A 146 3.02 -6.01 0.38
CA VAL A 146 2.57 -5.94 1.78
C VAL A 146 1.65 -7.13 2.05
N HIS A 147 1.99 -7.91 3.05
CA HIS A 147 1.16 -9.02 3.51
C HIS A 147 0.37 -8.58 4.75
N PHE A 148 -0.95 -8.64 4.66
CA PHE A 148 -1.83 -8.43 5.81
C PHE A 148 -2.03 -9.76 6.51
N ARG A 149 -1.76 -9.80 7.81
CA ARG A 149 -2.18 -10.94 8.63
C ARG A 149 -3.65 -10.75 8.92
N GLY A 150 -4.46 -11.76 8.61
CA GLY A 150 -5.87 -11.74 8.97
C GLY A 150 -6.05 -11.39 10.45
N ALA A 151 -7.00 -10.51 10.73
CA ALA A 151 -7.41 -10.20 12.09
C ALA A 151 -8.15 -11.37 12.71
#